data_345699840471b913ef5d47cd7ab5ad85
#
_entry.id   345699840471b913ef5d47cd7ab5ad85
#
_cell.length_a   1.000
_cell.length_b   1.000
_cell.length_c   1.000
_cell.angle_alpha   90.00
_cell.angle_beta   90.00
_cell.angle_gamma   90.00
#
_symmetry.space_group_name_H-M   'P 1'
#
loop_
_entity.id
_entity.type
_entity.pdbx_description
1 polymer ?
#
loop_
_entity_poly.entity_id
_entity_poly.type
_entity_poly.pdbx_seq_one_letter_code
_entity_poly.pdbx_strand_id
1 'polypeptide(L)'
;VTSDAFDTLKTHLNQFKILEQNTIFLGNTYFDYPDHFLAKQKMGLRVRQENNDFTLTLKTDGKVVGGLHSRPEYNLSIPDNSVPTTEQLTSLYPFENLPSATLQPIFSTDFNRTFWLISFGASKIEVAFDQGKILSGEKTQPICEIEFELKEGLVSDLFHFVSLLPFEQDVYFSSASK
;
A
#
# COMPACT_ATOMS: atom_id res chain seq x y z
N VAL A 1 -6.75 -1.26 -13.52
CA VAL A 1 -7.47 -0.22 -14.29
C VAL A 1 -6.63 0.32 -15.44
N THR A 2 -7.26 0.97 -16.37
CA THR A 2 -6.58 1.62 -17.51
C THR A 2 -6.17 3.04 -17.15
N SER A 3 -5.27 3.63 -17.94
CA SER A 3 -4.83 5.02 -17.74
C SER A 3 -5.97 6.04 -17.84
N ASP A 4 -7.01 5.75 -18.62
CA ASP A 4 -8.19 6.61 -18.77
C ASP A 4 -9.07 6.67 -17.50
N ALA A 5 -8.91 5.69 -16.61
CA ALA A 5 -9.65 5.64 -15.36
C ALA A 5 -9.37 6.83 -14.44
N PHE A 6 -8.19 7.45 -14.55
CA PHE A 6 -7.81 8.61 -13.73
C PHE A 6 -8.78 9.78 -13.90
N ASP A 7 -9.02 10.20 -15.14
CA ASP A 7 -9.89 11.35 -15.42
C ASP A 7 -11.34 11.04 -15.04
N THR A 8 -11.81 9.83 -15.29
CA THR A 8 -13.13 9.36 -14.89
C THR A 8 -13.30 9.40 -13.38
N LEU A 9 -12.31 8.87 -12.65
CA LEU A 9 -12.32 8.88 -11.18
C LEU A 9 -12.31 10.31 -10.63
N LYS A 10 -11.41 11.15 -11.12
CA LYS A 10 -11.28 12.54 -10.69
C LYS A 10 -12.60 13.31 -10.87
N THR A 11 -13.23 13.15 -12.02
CA THR A 11 -14.52 13.79 -12.32
C THR A 11 -15.61 13.30 -11.36
N HIS A 12 -15.67 11.98 -11.13
CA HIS A 12 -16.63 11.37 -10.22
C HIS A 12 -16.45 11.88 -8.77
N LEU A 13 -15.21 11.96 -8.30
CA LEU A 13 -14.92 12.38 -6.91
C LEU A 13 -15.27 13.85 -6.64
N ASN A 14 -15.37 14.69 -7.66
CA ASN A 14 -15.73 16.10 -7.50
C ASN A 14 -17.15 16.32 -6.94
N GLN A 15 -18.03 15.33 -6.99
CA GLN A 15 -19.37 15.41 -6.40
C GLN A 15 -19.39 15.13 -4.89
N PHE A 16 -18.28 14.68 -4.32
CA PHE A 16 -18.17 14.43 -2.89
C PHE A 16 -17.41 15.54 -2.18
N LYS A 17 -17.49 15.55 -0.84
CA LYS A 17 -16.73 16.50 -0.04
C LYS A 17 -15.27 16.02 0.08
N ILE A 18 -14.38 16.69 -0.63
CA ILE A 18 -12.94 16.43 -0.59
C ILE A 18 -12.34 17.22 0.57
N LEU A 19 -11.75 16.52 1.54
CA LEU A 19 -11.08 17.12 2.69
C LEU A 19 -9.62 17.44 2.40
N GLU A 20 -8.97 16.59 1.60
CA GLU A 20 -7.56 16.72 1.23
C GLU A 20 -7.33 16.07 -0.13
N GLN A 21 -6.42 16.64 -0.92
CA GLN A 21 -6.00 16.09 -2.20
C GLN A 21 -4.54 16.41 -2.42
N ASN A 22 -3.74 15.42 -2.84
CA ASN A 22 -2.34 15.62 -3.17
C ASN A 22 -1.84 14.52 -4.10
N THR A 23 -0.71 14.80 -4.76
CA THR A 23 0.04 13.83 -5.55
C THR A 23 1.44 13.73 -4.98
N ILE A 24 1.87 12.52 -4.65
CA ILE A 24 3.18 12.24 -4.07
C ILE A 24 3.86 11.12 -4.85
N PHE A 25 5.20 11.15 -4.91
CA PHE A 25 5.99 10.04 -5.42
C PHE A 25 6.37 9.13 -4.26
N LEU A 26 6.16 7.82 -4.45
CA LEU A 26 6.51 6.78 -3.48
C LEU A 26 7.49 5.80 -4.13
N GLY A 27 8.67 5.68 -3.54
CA GLY A 27 9.62 4.63 -3.86
C GLY A 27 9.61 3.58 -2.76
N ASN A 28 9.43 2.31 -3.11
CA ASN A 28 9.41 1.22 -2.16
C ASN A 28 10.40 0.14 -2.55
N THR A 29 11.15 -0.36 -1.58
CA THR A 29 11.97 -1.55 -1.76
C THR A 29 11.50 -2.62 -0.78
N TYR A 30 11.23 -3.80 -1.29
CA TYR A 30 10.77 -4.94 -0.49
C TYR A 30 11.92 -5.89 -0.23
N PHE A 31 12.00 -6.38 1.00
CA PHE A 31 13.09 -7.23 1.48
C PHE A 31 12.58 -8.54 2.03
N ASP A 32 13.36 -9.58 1.88
CA ASP A 32 13.20 -10.85 2.58
C ASP A 32 14.57 -11.52 2.75
N TYR A 33 14.58 -12.56 3.52
CA TYR A 33 15.74 -13.44 3.63
C TYR A 33 15.82 -14.41 2.45
N PRO A 34 17.01 -14.97 2.14
CA PRO A 34 17.16 -15.89 1.00
C PRO A 34 16.23 -17.10 1.04
N ASP A 35 15.83 -17.54 2.23
CA ASP A 35 14.93 -18.67 2.44
C ASP A 35 13.44 -18.28 2.45
N HIS A 36 13.11 -17.03 2.15
CA HIS A 36 11.75 -16.48 2.19
C HIS A 36 11.09 -16.54 3.56
N PHE A 37 11.87 -16.36 4.62
CA PHE A 37 11.43 -16.43 6.02
C PHE A 37 10.18 -15.59 6.29
N LEU A 38 10.15 -14.34 5.82
CA LEU A 38 9.01 -13.44 6.03
C LEU A 38 7.80 -13.88 5.20
N ALA A 39 7.99 -14.19 3.93
CA ALA A 39 6.90 -14.61 3.04
C ALA A 39 6.22 -15.89 3.54
N LYS A 40 6.97 -16.84 4.07
CA LYS A 40 6.43 -18.08 4.67
C LYS A 40 5.50 -17.82 5.85
N GLN A 41 5.67 -16.71 6.54
CA GLN A 41 4.83 -16.28 7.66
C GLN A 41 3.76 -15.28 7.22
N LYS A 42 3.59 -15.09 5.91
CA LYS A 42 2.66 -14.11 5.31
C LYS A 42 2.95 -12.68 5.79
N MET A 43 4.23 -12.37 5.97
CA MET A 43 4.72 -11.04 6.32
C MET A 43 5.34 -10.35 5.12
N GLY A 44 5.25 -9.04 5.06
CA GLY A 44 5.91 -8.21 4.06
C GLY A 44 6.71 -7.10 4.72
N LEU A 45 7.96 -6.92 4.30
CA LEU A 45 8.86 -5.89 4.80
C LEU A 45 9.25 -4.95 3.67
N ARG A 46 9.07 -3.64 3.89
CA ARG A 46 9.46 -2.62 2.90
C ARG A 46 10.12 -1.42 3.53
N VAL A 47 11.01 -0.79 2.77
CA VAL A 47 11.48 0.57 3.03
C VAL A 47 10.78 1.48 2.02
N ARG A 48 10.04 2.47 2.52
CA ARG A 48 9.35 3.47 1.69
C ARG A 48 10.05 4.81 1.78
N GLN A 49 10.36 5.36 0.63
CA GLN A 49 10.80 6.75 0.49
C GLN A 49 9.62 7.61 0.07
N GLU A 50 9.39 8.66 0.85
CA GLU A 50 8.45 9.73 0.54
C GLU A 50 9.19 11.06 0.73
N ASN A 51 9.48 11.78 -0.37
CA ASN A 51 10.42 12.92 -0.34
C ASN A 51 11.78 12.51 0.24
N ASN A 52 12.19 13.09 1.36
CA ASN A 52 13.43 12.75 2.07
C ASN A 52 13.21 11.87 3.30
N ASP A 53 11.98 11.42 3.51
CA ASP A 53 11.62 10.57 4.63
C ASP A 53 11.65 9.09 4.24
N PHE A 54 12.18 8.26 5.12
CA PHE A 54 12.26 6.81 4.94
C PHE A 54 11.55 6.13 6.09
N THR A 55 10.68 5.18 5.76
CA THR A 55 9.91 4.43 6.73
C THR A 55 10.08 2.94 6.46
N LEU A 56 10.51 2.21 7.49
CA LEU A 56 10.49 0.75 7.49
C LEU A 56 9.12 0.29 7.96
N THR A 57 8.46 -0.53 7.15
CA THR A 57 7.12 -1.05 7.43
C THR A 57 7.12 -2.57 7.38
N LEU A 58 6.60 -3.19 8.43
CA LEU A 58 6.29 -4.61 8.46
C LEU A 58 4.78 -4.80 8.47
N LYS A 59 4.25 -5.52 7.50
CA LYS A 59 2.87 -5.99 7.49
C LYS A 59 2.85 -7.46 7.87
N THR A 60 2.05 -7.81 8.86
CA THR A 60 1.90 -9.19 9.32
C THR A 60 0.66 -9.82 8.72
N ASP A 61 0.45 -11.12 8.97
CA ASP A 61 -0.75 -11.82 8.51
C ASP A 61 -2.01 -11.18 9.09
N GLY A 62 -3.03 -11.07 8.28
CA GLY A 62 -4.29 -10.43 8.63
C GLY A 62 -5.48 -11.19 8.08
N LYS A 63 -6.62 -10.49 7.97
CA LYS A 63 -7.89 -11.06 7.47
C LYS A 63 -8.29 -10.37 6.18
N VAL A 64 -8.86 -11.16 5.27
CA VAL A 64 -9.51 -10.65 4.06
C VAL A 64 -10.97 -11.10 4.10
N VAL A 65 -11.89 -10.13 4.11
CA VAL A 65 -13.34 -10.40 4.11
C VAL A 65 -13.96 -9.56 2.99
N GLY A 66 -14.53 -10.23 1.97
CA GLY A 66 -15.14 -9.55 0.83
C GLY A 66 -14.18 -8.61 0.07
N GLY A 67 -12.88 -8.93 0.03
CA GLY A 67 -11.86 -8.09 -0.58
C GLY A 67 -11.31 -6.98 0.31
N LEU A 68 -11.85 -6.81 1.53
CA LEU A 68 -11.32 -5.87 2.50
C LEU A 68 -10.11 -6.49 3.21
N HIS A 69 -8.95 -5.79 3.10
CA HIS A 69 -7.72 -6.18 3.79
C HIS A 69 -7.65 -5.56 5.17
N SER A 70 -7.43 -6.38 6.20
CA SER A 70 -7.18 -5.94 7.56
C SER A 70 -5.91 -6.62 8.06
N ARG A 71 -4.76 -5.97 7.86
CA ARG A 71 -3.44 -6.48 8.25
C ARG A 71 -2.79 -5.53 9.24
N PRO A 72 -2.30 -6.05 10.39
CA PRO A 72 -1.49 -5.24 11.29
C PRO A 72 -0.26 -4.70 10.57
N GLU A 73 0.05 -3.44 10.81
CA GLU A 73 1.16 -2.72 10.21
C GLU A 73 2.01 -2.07 11.30
N TYR A 74 3.31 -2.29 11.23
CA TYR A 74 4.28 -1.73 12.17
C TYR A 74 5.24 -0.84 11.41
N ASN A 75 5.44 0.40 11.87
CA ASN A 75 6.24 1.41 11.18
C ASN A 75 7.36 1.92 12.06
N LEU A 76 8.52 2.14 11.47
CA LEU A 76 9.69 2.73 12.10
C LEU A 76 10.33 3.75 11.15
N SER A 77 10.52 4.98 11.62
CA SER A 77 11.29 5.98 10.89
C SER A 77 12.77 5.60 10.88
N ILE A 78 13.38 5.59 9.70
CA ILE A 78 14.79 5.23 9.51
C ILE A 78 15.52 6.34 8.75
N PRO A 79 16.88 6.40 8.87
CA PRO A 79 17.62 7.54 8.29
C PRO A 79 17.79 7.50 6.78
N ASP A 80 17.76 6.31 6.17
CA ASP A 80 18.02 6.14 4.74
C ASP A 80 17.41 4.82 4.21
N ASN A 81 17.68 4.51 2.95
CA ASN A 81 17.19 3.31 2.27
C ASN A 81 18.14 2.12 2.34
N SER A 82 19.06 2.10 3.28
CA SER A 82 19.95 0.96 3.49
C SER A 82 19.17 -0.30 3.83
N VAL A 83 19.81 -1.45 3.64
CA VAL A 83 19.22 -2.74 4.04
C VAL A 83 18.87 -2.70 5.52
N PRO A 84 17.63 -3.04 5.90
CA PRO A 84 17.22 -3.01 7.30
C PRO A 84 18.09 -3.89 8.19
N THR A 85 18.41 -3.39 9.37
CA THR A 85 19.22 -4.10 10.36
C THR A 85 18.36 -5.02 11.23
N THR A 86 18.99 -6.03 11.82
CA THR A 86 18.32 -6.90 12.81
C THR A 86 17.74 -6.09 13.96
N GLU A 87 18.44 -5.05 14.43
CA GLU A 87 17.98 -4.18 15.49
C GLU A 87 16.71 -3.43 15.09
N GLN A 88 16.63 -2.93 13.87
CA GLN A 88 15.44 -2.28 13.34
C GLN A 88 14.25 -3.25 13.27
N LEU A 89 14.45 -4.47 12.81
CA LEU A 89 13.40 -5.47 12.74
C LEU A 89 12.87 -5.85 14.13
N THR A 90 13.75 -6.10 15.07
CA THR A 90 13.36 -6.45 16.45
C THR A 90 12.72 -5.29 17.20
N SER A 91 13.04 -4.05 16.83
CA SER A 91 12.37 -2.85 17.32
C SER A 91 10.93 -2.74 16.83
N LEU A 92 10.63 -3.23 15.62
CA LEU A 92 9.29 -3.21 15.02
C LEU A 92 8.37 -4.30 15.58
N TYR A 93 8.91 -5.52 15.74
CA TYR A 93 8.12 -6.71 16.00
C TYR A 93 8.93 -7.70 16.84
N PRO A 94 8.30 -8.43 17.78
CA PRO A 94 9.00 -9.37 18.65
C PRO A 94 9.34 -10.68 17.92
N PHE A 95 10.31 -10.62 17.01
CA PHE A 95 10.82 -11.82 16.34
C PHE A 95 11.60 -12.68 17.31
N GLU A 96 11.33 -13.99 17.31
CA GLU A 96 12.03 -14.93 18.19
C GLU A 96 13.23 -15.60 17.51
N ASN A 97 13.13 -15.90 16.22
CA ASN A 97 14.12 -16.70 15.50
C ASN A 97 14.43 -16.14 14.12
N LEU A 98 14.98 -14.92 14.07
CA LEU A 98 15.40 -14.35 12.79
C LEU A 98 16.55 -15.17 12.18
N PRO A 99 16.55 -15.39 10.86
CA PRO A 99 17.69 -16.02 10.18
C PRO A 99 18.99 -15.26 10.43
N SER A 100 20.12 -15.96 10.43
CA SER A 100 21.44 -15.35 10.53
C SER A 100 21.91 -14.74 9.20
N ALA A 101 21.21 -15.02 8.12
CA ALA A 101 21.50 -14.46 6.80
C ALA A 101 21.15 -12.96 6.71
N THR A 102 21.71 -12.31 5.70
CA THR A 102 21.42 -10.90 5.41
C THR A 102 20.12 -10.78 4.61
N LEU A 103 19.28 -9.80 4.95
CA LEU A 103 18.13 -9.41 4.14
C LEU A 103 18.57 -9.03 2.73
N GLN A 104 17.79 -9.39 1.75
CA GLN A 104 18.01 -9.08 0.34
C GLN A 104 16.83 -8.32 -0.25
N PRO A 105 17.07 -7.33 -1.12
CA PRO A 105 16.00 -6.72 -1.89
C PRO A 105 15.42 -7.75 -2.86
N ILE A 106 14.08 -7.85 -2.88
CA ILE A 106 13.37 -8.78 -3.75
C ILE A 106 12.91 -8.07 -5.01
N PHE A 107 12.23 -6.94 -4.82
CA PHE A 107 11.74 -6.08 -5.88
C PHE A 107 11.51 -4.67 -5.32
N SER A 108 11.34 -3.72 -6.22
CA SER A 108 10.95 -2.35 -5.87
C SER A 108 9.74 -1.90 -6.67
N THR A 109 9.04 -0.90 -6.13
CA THR A 109 7.94 -0.25 -6.82
C THR A 109 8.15 1.25 -6.77
N ASP A 110 8.04 1.91 -7.92
CA ASP A 110 8.10 3.35 -8.03
C ASP A 110 6.79 3.83 -8.64
N PHE A 111 6.05 4.65 -7.93
CA PHE A 111 4.78 5.16 -8.47
C PHE A 111 4.42 6.53 -7.92
N ASN A 112 3.62 7.24 -8.70
CA ASN A 112 2.94 8.44 -8.26
C ASN A 112 1.59 8.05 -7.70
N ARG A 113 1.31 8.50 -6.49
CA ARG A 113 0.01 8.34 -5.85
C ARG A 113 -0.70 9.68 -5.85
N THR A 114 -1.84 9.76 -6.52
CA THR A 114 -2.79 10.83 -6.33
C THR A 114 -3.86 10.35 -5.37
N PHE A 115 -4.03 11.05 -4.26
CA PHE A 115 -5.03 10.65 -3.28
C PHE A 115 -6.01 11.76 -2.97
N TRP A 116 -7.22 11.36 -2.59
CA TRP A 116 -8.30 12.21 -2.11
C TRP A 116 -8.79 11.65 -0.80
N LEU A 117 -8.84 12.50 0.22
CA LEU A 117 -9.53 12.17 1.46
C LEU A 117 -10.96 12.67 1.36
N ILE A 118 -11.91 11.76 1.35
CA ILE A 118 -13.32 12.02 1.12
C ILE A 118 -14.10 11.89 2.44
N SER A 119 -14.95 12.87 2.73
CA SER A 119 -15.95 12.77 3.78
C SER A 119 -17.21 12.13 3.19
N PHE A 120 -17.57 10.95 3.68
CA PHE A 120 -18.73 10.19 3.19
C PHE A 120 -19.52 9.61 4.36
N GLY A 121 -20.78 10.05 4.54
CA GLY A 121 -21.56 9.68 5.71
C GLY A 121 -20.87 10.10 7.01
N ALA A 122 -20.71 9.17 7.94
CA ALA A 122 -19.96 9.36 9.19
C ALA A 122 -18.48 8.99 9.06
N SER A 123 -17.99 8.77 7.85
CA SER A 123 -16.68 8.17 7.60
C SER A 123 -15.75 9.07 6.82
N LYS A 124 -14.46 8.77 6.91
CA LYS A 124 -13.41 9.34 6.07
C LYS A 124 -12.79 8.22 5.28
N ILE A 125 -12.78 8.36 3.95
CA ILE A 125 -12.29 7.36 3.01
C ILE A 125 -11.18 7.98 2.17
N GLU A 126 -10.01 7.36 2.16
CA GLU A 126 -8.95 7.72 1.24
C GLU A 126 -9.12 6.93 -0.05
N VAL A 127 -9.15 7.65 -1.16
CA VAL A 127 -9.09 7.09 -2.51
C VAL A 127 -7.71 7.39 -3.06
N ALA A 128 -6.97 6.36 -3.43
CA ALA A 128 -5.63 6.50 -3.99
C ALA A 128 -5.57 5.93 -5.40
N PHE A 129 -5.07 6.72 -6.33
CA PHE A 129 -4.76 6.31 -7.69
C PHE A 129 -3.25 6.18 -7.82
N ASP A 130 -2.76 4.96 -8.04
CA ASP A 130 -1.35 4.65 -8.16
C ASP A 130 -0.98 4.36 -9.60
N GLN A 131 0.01 5.07 -10.12
CA GLN A 131 0.52 4.87 -11.46
C GLN A 131 2.04 4.87 -11.46
N GLY A 132 2.63 3.79 -11.93
CA GLY A 132 4.08 3.62 -11.96
C GLY A 132 4.50 2.25 -12.44
N LYS A 133 5.48 1.65 -11.78
CA LYS A 133 6.08 0.38 -12.21
C LYS A 133 6.61 -0.46 -11.05
N ILE A 134 6.60 -1.76 -11.26
CA ILE A 134 7.32 -2.75 -10.45
C ILE A 134 8.63 -3.06 -11.17
N LEU A 135 9.72 -3.09 -10.40
CA LEU A 135 11.05 -3.42 -10.89
C LEU A 135 11.55 -4.67 -10.16
N SER A 136 11.89 -5.71 -10.92
CA SER A 136 12.46 -6.94 -10.38
C SER A 136 13.61 -7.39 -11.27
N GLY A 137 14.85 -7.11 -10.85
CA GLY A 137 16.01 -7.30 -11.69
C GLY A 137 15.91 -6.43 -12.95
N GLU A 138 15.97 -7.04 -14.12
CA GLU A 138 15.80 -6.36 -15.41
C GLU A 138 14.34 -6.30 -15.89
N LYS A 139 13.42 -6.93 -15.15
CA LYS A 139 12.00 -6.98 -15.51
C LYS A 139 11.27 -5.76 -14.95
N THR A 140 10.41 -5.18 -15.77
CA THR A 140 9.56 -4.06 -15.42
C THR A 140 8.11 -4.39 -15.74
N GLN A 141 7.22 -4.10 -14.80
CA GLN A 141 5.77 -4.27 -15.01
C GLN A 141 5.04 -3.00 -14.58
N PRO A 142 4.08 -2.50 -15.38
CA PRO A 142 3.34 -1.30 -15.02
C PRO A 142 2.42 -1.52 -13.83
N ILE A 143 2.23 -0.45 -13.05
CA ILE A 143 1.22 -0.35 -11.99
C ILE A 143 0.20 0.69 -12.42
N CYS A 144 -1.08 0.33 -12.38
CA CYS A 144 -2.18 1.26 -12.53
C CYS A 144 -3.34 0.75 -11.69
N GLU A 145 -3.47 1.26 -10.47
CA GLU A 145 -4.39 0.73 -9.46
C GLU A 145 -5.14 1.82 -8.75
N ILE A 146 -6.34 1.50 -8.29
CA ILE A 146 -7.13 2.33 -7.38
C ILE A 146 -7.28 1.55 -6.08
N GLU A 147 -6.98 2.21 -4.97
CA GLU A 147 -7.16 1.67 -3.62
C GLU A 147 -8.14 2.54 -2.83
N PHE A 148 -8.93 1.90 -2.00
CA PHE A 148 -9.86 2.55 -1.09
C PHE A 148 -9.54 2.11 0.33
N GLU A 149 -9.30 3.08 1.20
CA GLU A 149 -8.96 2.82 2.59
C GLU A 149 -9.88 3.60 3.51
N LEU A 150 -10.54 2.88 4.41
CA LEU A 150 -11.31 3.50 5.48
C LEU A 150 -10.34 4.06 6.52
N LYS A 151 -10.28 5.38 6.63
CA LYS A 151 -9.42 6.05 7.62
C LYS A 151 -10.13 6.19 8.97
N GLU A 152 -11.43 6.44 8.94
CA GLU A 152 -12.25 6.67 10.11
C GLU A 152 -13.71 6.35 9.77
N GLY A 153 -14.42 5.69 10.68
CA GLY A 153 -15.86 5.47 10.55
C GLY A 153 -16.25 4.02 10.31
N LEU A 154 -17.26 3.81 9.45
CA LEU A 154 -17.95 2.54 9.28
C LEU A 154 -17.55 1.82 7.99
N VAL A 155 -17.28 0.52 8.09
CA VAL A 155 -16.99 -0.33 6.92
C VAL A 155 -18.16 -0.34 5.94
N SER A 156 -19.40 -0.25 6.41
CA SER A 156 -20.58 -0.15 5.54
C SER A 156 -20.56 1.09 4.66
N ASP A 157 -20.03 2.21 5.14
CA ASP A 157 -19.84 3.42 4.34
C ASP A 157 -18.81 3.20 3.24
N LEU A 158 -17.73 2.47 3.52
CA LEU A 158 -16.73 2.13 2.52
C LEU A 158 -17.33 1.30 1.38
N PHE A 159 -18.07 0.26 1.69
CA PHE A 159 -18.73 -0.58 0.66
C PHE A 159 -19.77 0.21 -0.12
N HIS A 160 -20.56 1.06 0.54
CA HIS A 160 -21.52 1.92 -0.15
C HIS A 160 -20.81 2.89 -1.10
N PHE A 161 -19.75 3.55 -0.64
CA PHE A 161 -18.96 4.47 -1.46
C PHE A 161 -18.41 3.77 -2.72
N VAL A 162 -17.83 2.59 -2.57
CA VAL A 162 -17.29 1.80 -3.69
C VAL A 162 -18.39 1.42 -4.67
N SER A 163 -19.61 1.13 -4.19
CA SER A 163 -20.75 0.80 -5.06
C SER A 163 -21.21 1.94 -5.96
N LEU A 164 -20.85 3.17 -5.63
CA LEU A 164 -21.22 4.37 -6.40
C LEU A 164 -20.21 4.70 -7.52
N LEU A 165 -19.12 3.95 -7.63
CA LEU A 165 -18.08 4.20 -8.63
C LEU A 165 -18.58 3.97 -10.06
N PRO A 166 -18.06 4.75 -11.04
CA PRO A 166 -18.45 4.62 -12.43
C PRO A 166 -17.77 3.47 -13.20
N PHE A 167 -17.20 2.50 -12.49
CA PHE A 167 -16.45 1.38 -13.08
C PHE A 167 -17.19 0.06 -12.84
N GLU A 168 -18.20 -0.24 -13.66
CA GLU A 168 -19.03 -1.43 -13.46
C GLU A 168 -18.34 -2.74 -13.87
N GLN A 169 -17.40 -2.69 -14.79
CA GLN A 169 -16.79 -3.89 -15.37
C GLN A 169 -15.33 -4.12 -14.98
N ASP A 170 -14.64 -3.10 -14.51
CA ASP A 170 -13.19 -3.13 -14.27
C ASP A 170 -12.81 -3.06 -12.79
N VAL A 171 -13.78 -3.00 -11.89
CA VAL A 171 -13.52 -2.96 -10.45
C VAL A 171 -13.78 -4.31 -9.83
N TYR A 172 -12.77 -4.89 -9.25
CA TYR A 172 -12.86 -6.10 -8.45
C TYR A 172 -12.05 -5.92 -7.17
N PHE A 173 -12.46 -6.60 -6.12
CA PHE A 173 -11.71 -6.59 -4.88
C PHE A 173 -10.50 -7.51 -5.01
N SER A 174 -9.32 -6.99 -4.69
CA SER A 174 -8.08 -7.75 -4.76
C SER A 174 -7.64 -8.18 -3.36
N SER A 175 -7.24 -9.43 -3.22
CA SER A 175 -6.59 -9.95 -2.03
C SER A 175 -5.07 -9.80 -2.08
N ALA A 176 -4.52 -9.39 -3.22
CA ALA A 176 -3.08 -9.14 -3.34
C ALA A 176 -2.70 -7.83 -2.65
N SER A 177 -1.64 -7.85 -1.85
CA SER A 177 -1.04 -6.63 -1.31
C SER A 177 0.18 -6.23 -2.14
N LYS A 178 0.40 -4.93 -2.24
CA LYS A 178 1.62 -4.37 -2.85
C LYS A 178 2.77 -4.46 -1.88
#